data_3d096b0481733fabdb074c9695b93ad1
#
_entry.id   3d096b0481733fabdb074c9695b93ad1
#
_cell.length_a   1.000
_cell.length_b   1.000
_cell.length_c   1.000
_cell.angle_alpha   90.00
_cell.angle_beta   90.00
_cell.angle_gamma   90.00
#
_symmetry.space_group_name_H-M   'P 1'
#
loop_
_entity.id
_entity.type
_entity.pdbx_description
1 polymer ?
#
loop_
_entity_poly.entity_id
_entity_poly.type
_entity_poly.pdbx_seq_one_letter_code
_entity_poly.pdbx_strand_id
1 'polypeptide(L)' 'MSIAQIKNLQRRLSCLEQEAAAEVSRACGHELWQSLGFDALDAIEDPERRARANYYYGQLQTVRELIDVLG' A
#
# COMPACT_ATOMS: atom_id res chain seq x y z
N MET A 1 -13.38 -17.86 14.10
CA MET A 1 -11.92 -17.75 13.88
C MET A 1 -11.20 -17.78 15.22
N SER A 2 -10.13 -18.54 15.34
CA SER A 2 -9.34 -18.57 16.57
C SER A 2 -8.44 -17.34 16.66
N ILE A 3 -7.95 -17.04 17.87
CA ILE A 3 -7.01 -15.91 18.08
C ILE A 3 -5.75 -16.12 17.26
N ALA A 4 -5.25 -17.35 17.16
CA ALA A 4 -4.06 -17.66 16.36
C ALA A 4 -4.29 -17.38 14.87
N GLN A 5 -5.46 -17.71 14.34
CA GLN A 5 -5.82 -17.42 12.96
C GLN A 5 -5.91 -15.91 12.70
N ILE A 6 -6.48 -15.16 13.63
CA ILE A 6 -6.57 -13.69 13.52
C ILE A 6 -5.17 -13.08 13.53
N LYS A 7 -4.30 -13.52 14.42
CA LYS A 7 -2.92 -13.01 14.49
C LYS A 7 -2.13 -13.33 13.22
N ASN A 8 -2.31 -14.53 12.66
CA ASN A 8 -1.66 -14.91 11.41
C ASN A 8 -2.15 -14.04 10.25
N LEU A 9 -3.45 -13.75 10.20
CA LEU A 9 -4.02 -12.89 9.18
C LEU A 9 -3.48 -11.46 9.31
N GLN A 10 -3.43 -10.93 10.54
CA GLN A 10 -2.88 -9.59 10.79
C GLN A 10 -1.43 -9.50 10.35
N ARG A 11 -0.64 -10.54 10.60
CA ARG A 11 0.77 -10.60 10.19
C ARG A 11 0.91 -10.59 8.67
N ARG A 12 0.08 -11.35 7.96
CA ARG A 12 0.06 -11.38 6.50
C ARG A 12 -0.32 -10.01 5.92
N LEU A 13 -1.33 -9.37 6.52
CA LEU A 13 -1.76 -8.04 6.07
C LEU A 13 -0.65 -7.01 6.27
N SER A 14 0.08 -7.07 7.39
CA SER A 14 1.23 -6.19 7.62
C SER A 14 2.32 -6.39 6.57
N CYS A 15 2.59 -7.64 6.18
CA CYS A 15 3.57 -7.93 5.13
C CYS A 15 3.11 -7.35 3.78
N LEU A 16 1.84 -7.53 3.44
CA LEU A 16 1.27 -7.00 2.22
C LEU A 16 1.31 -5.46 2.21
N GLU A 17 1.05 -4.83 3.35
CA GLU A 17 1.14 -3.39 3.49
C GLU A 17 2.55 -2.90 3.18
N GLN A 18 3.56 -3.54 3.77
CA GLN A 18 4.96 -3.18 3.56
C GLN A 18 5.38 -3.38 2.11
N GLU A 19 4.98 -4.49 1.49
CA GLU A 19 5.29 -4.77 0.10
C GLU A 19 4.66 -3.74 -0.84
N ALA A 20 3.39 -3.43 -0.63
CA ALA A 20 2.69 -2.44 -1.45
C ALA A 20 3.31 -1.05 -1.28
N ALA A 21 3.64 -0.66 -0.05
CA ALA A 21 4.28 0.62 0.22
C ALA A 21 5.65 0.71 -0.46
N ALA A 22 6.43 -0.36 -0.42
CA ALA A 22 7.74 -0.41 -1.07
C ALA A 22 7.61 -0.24 -2.60
N GLU A 23 6.59 -0.86 -3.20
CA GLU A 23 6.35 -0.74 -4.64
C GLU A 23 5.93 0.68 -5.02
N VAL A 24 5.10 1.34 -4.19
CA VAL A 24 4.72 2.74 -4.45
C VAL A 24 5.95 3.64 -4.34
N SER A 25 6.77 3.48 -3.31
CA SER A 25 8.00 4.26 -3.15
C SER A 25 8.95 4.06 -4.32
N ARG A 26 9.08 2.83 -4.81
CA ARG A 26 9.93 2.52 -5.96
C ARG A 26 9.42 3.20 -7.22
N ALA A 27 8.12 3.17 -7.45
CA ALA A 27 7.51 3.80 -8.63
C ALA A 27 7.60 5.31 -8.56
N CYS A 28 7.41 5.91 -7.40
CA CYS A 28 7.51 7.36 -7.19
C CYS A 28 8.95 7.86 -7.18
N GLY A 29 9.89 7.03 -6.73
CA GLY A 29 11.27 7.42 -6.54
C GLY A 29 11.52 8.22 -5.27
N HIS A 30 10.50 8.41 -4.43
CA HIS A 30 10.58 9.10 -3.13
C HIS A 30 9.41 8.66 -2.25
N GLU A 31 9.41 9.09 -1.01
CA GLU A 31 8.39 8.71 -0.03
C GLU A 31 7.36 9.81 0.27
N LEU A 32 7.39 10.93 -0.45
CA LEU A 32 6.45 12.02 -0.27
C LEU A 32 5.00 11.63 -0.55
N TRP A 33 4.79 10.54 -1.29
CA TRP A 33 3.45 10.02 -1.54
C TRP A 33 2.71 9.68 -0.25
N GLN A 34 3.42 9.39 0.83
CA GLN A 34 2.80 9.09 2.12
C GLN A 34 2.03 10.29 2.67
N SER A 35 2.52 11.50 2.39
CA SER A 35 1.84 12.73 2.81
C SER A 35 0.91 13.29 1.74
N LEU A 36 1.31 13.21 0.46
CA LEU A 36 0.61 13.83 -0.65
C LEU A 36 -0.43 12.95 -1.31
N GLY A 37 -0.34 11.62 -1.09
CA GLY A 37 -1.30 10.67 -1.66
C GLY A 37 -1.31 10.68 -3.18
N PHE A 38 -2.50 10.70 -3.76
CA PHE A 38 -2.67 10.65 -5.21
C PHE A 38 -2.00 11.82 -5.93
N ASP A 39 -1.83 12.98 -5.29
CA ASP A 39 -1.16 14.11 -5.91
C ASP A 39 0.28 13.77 -6.28
N ALA A 40 0.99 13.04 -5.43
CA ALA A 40 2.35 12.61 -5.72
C ALA A 40 2.39 11.58 -6.85
N LEU A 41 1.40 10.68 -6.89
CA LEU A 41 1.31 9.65 -7.92
C LEU A 41 1.01 10.27 -9.28
N ASP A 42 0.09 11.23 -9.33
CA ASP A 42 -0.28 11.90 -10.57
C ASP A 42 0.87 12.71 -11.16
N ALA A 43 1.85 13.10 -10.35
CA ALA A 43 3.03 13.83 -10.79
C ALA A 43 4.06 12.92 -11.50
N ILE A 44 3.89 11.60 -11.46
CA ILE A 44 4.80 10.67 -12.15
C ILE A 44 4.59 10.82 -13.66
N GLU A 45 5.65 11.19 -14.39
CA GLU A 45 5.57 11.45 -15.81
C GLU A 45 5.40 10.18 -16.66
N ASP A 46 6.10 9.10 -16.28
CA ASP A 46 6.05 7.83 -17.02
C ASP A 46 4.69 7.17 -16.79
N PRO A 47 3.89 6.94 -17.87
CA PRO A 47 2.56 6.33 -17.72
C PRO A 47 2.58 4.94 -17.11
N GLU A 48 3.58 4.12 -17.41
CA GLU A 48 3.68 2.77 -16.85
C GLU A 48 3.98 2.81 -15.34
N ARG A 49 4.91 3.67 -14.95
CA ARG A 49 5.24 3.84 -13.54
C ARG A 49 4.06 4.42 -12.77
N ARG A 50 3.37 5.38 -13.38
CA ARG A 50 2.18 6.00 -12.76
C ARG A 50 1.08 4.96 -12.56
N ALA A 51 0.82 4.12 -13.55
CA ALA A 51 -0.17 3.06 -13.44
C ALA A 51 0.19 2.06 -12.35
N ARG A 52 1.46 1.69 -12.26
CA ARG A 52 1.94 0.77 -11.22
C ARG A 52 1.78 1.39 -9.83
N ALA A 53 2.15 2.66 -9.67
CA ALA A 53 2.01 3.36 -8.41
C ALA A 53 0.55 3.41 -7.96
N ASN A 54 -0.36 3.73 -8.87
CA ASN A 54 -1.79 3.76 -8.57
C ASN A 54 -2.33 2.39 -8.19
N TYR A 55 -1.88 1.34 -8.88
CA TYR A 55 -2.30 -0.02 -8.56
C TYR A 55 -1.92 -0.41 -7.13
N TYR A 56 -0.64 -0.22 -6.78
CA TYR A 56 -0.17 -0.60 -5.45
C TYR A 56 -0.68 0.32 -4.35
N TYR A 57 -0.89 1.59 -4.67
CA TYR A 57 -1.48 2.52 -3.71
C TYR A 57 -2.91 2.13 -3.36
N GLY A 58 -3.71 1.75 -4.37
CA GLY A 58 -5.06 1.24 -4.14
C GLY A 58 -5.06 -0.04 -3.30
N GLN A 59 -4.14 -0.95 -3.60
CA GLN A 59 -3.97 -2.18 -2.82
C GLN A 59 -3.57 -1.87 -1.38
N LEU A 60 -2.67 -0.91 -1.19
CA LEU A 60 -2.23 -0.48 0.14
C LEU A 60 -3.40 0.07 0.97
N GLN A 61 -4.25 0.90 0.37
CA GLN A 61 -5.41 1.45 1.06
C GLN A 61 -6.38 0.35 1.49
N THR A 62 -6.64 -0.63 0.61
CA THR A 62 -7.51 -1.76 0.92
C THR A 62 -6.95 -2.59 2.07
N VAL A 63 -5.64 -2.86 2.05
CA VAL A 63 -4.99 -3.62 3.11
C VAL A 63 -5.09 -2.87 4.43
N ARG A 64 -4.88 -1.56 4.43
CA ARG A 64 -4.99 -0.73 5.64
C ARG A 64 -6.40 -0.76 6.23
N GLU A 65 -7.42 -0.72 5.37
CA GLU A 65 -8.81 -0.85 5.81
C GLU A 65 -9.05 -2.19 6.49
N LEU A 66 -8.53 -3.28 5.92
CA LEU A 66 -8.66 -4.61 6.51
C LEU A 66 -7.94 -4.72 7.86
N ILE A 67 -6.77 -4.10 7.97
CA ILE A 67 -6.03 -4.06 9.24
C ILE A 67 -6.86 -3.34 10.30
N ASP A 68 -7.47 -2.22 9.96
CA ASP A 68 -8.30 -1.45 10.87
C ASP A 68 -9.51 -2.25 11.35
N VAL A 69 -10.14 -3.00 10.45
CA VAL A 69 -11.29 -3.85 10.80
C VAL A 69 -10.89 -4.97 11.78
N LEU A 70 -9.70 -5.54 11.59
CA LEU A 70 -9.22 -6.63 12.43
C LEU A 70 -8.55 -6.15 13.73
N GLY A 71 -8.07 -4.96 13.72
CA GLY A 71 -7.37 -4.36 14.84
C GLY A 71 -8.28 -3.75 15.85
#